data_bfdc4ca62faa824c5fc660ad661a96e6
#
_entry.id   bfdc4ca62faa824c5fc660ad661a96e6
#
_cell.length_a   1.000
_cell.length_b   1.000
_cell.length_c   1.000
_cell.angle_alpha   90.00
_cell.angle_beta   90.00
_cell.angle_gamma   90.00
#
_symmetry.space_group_name_H-M   'P 1'
#
loop_
_entity.id
_entity.type
_entity.pdbx_description
1 polymer ?
#
loop_
_entity_poly.entity_id
_entity_poly.type
_entity_poly.pdbx_seq_one_letter_code
_entity_poly.pdbx_strand_id
1 'polypeptide(L)'
;MLLSRRAFLASSLAAMSIPTWASALPIEAQGELFFSAFSKGKTDHYVGAFGSNGRLLWSMPLPDRAHAPVVHPTHSVVGAVARRPGFYIDFFNPLTGEAIKRIEPLAEHHFYGHAVFSQDGERLITQENHYPTGAGKIVIRSWPQGEVLNEYSSGGIGPHESVLMDQDVIVIANGGLRTHPDNDREIMNLETMRPNVTFLSLKDGRVINQAEPEPLLHKLSIRHLDVNRQGVVALGFQYQGELWENVPLVALVSANSDTLDYLDMPEQIRARFQQYCGSVCFDASGETLAISTPRGGFVAYWDVPSKTFLGVDNCRDVCGVIATNRKHEFVLTSGTGKQLISSPRTRQISQINQLADLHWDNHLRRINLNA
;
A
#
# COMPACT_ATOMS: atom_id res chain seq x y z
N MET A 1 -44.41 3.38 -1.54
CA MET A 1 -44.46 2.46 -0.39
C MET A 1 -43.06 2.41 0.18
N LEU A 2 -42.81 3.22 1.22
CA LEU A 2 -41.47 3.41 1.79
C LEU A 2 -41.18 2.27 2.77
N LEU A 3 -40.20 1.43 2.47
CA LEU A 3 -39.71 0.41 3.40
C LEU A 3 -38.89 1.06 4.50
N SER A 4 -39.30 0.86 5.74
CA SER A 4 -38.68 1.47 6.92
C SER A 4 -37.32 0.84 7.25
N ARG A 5 -36.38 1.66 7.74
CA ARG A 5 -35.02 1.26 8.15
C ARG A 5 -34.93 0.15 9.22
N ARG A 6 -36.03 -0.29 9.78
CA ARG A 6 -36.09 -1.38 10.77
C ARG A 6 -36.19 -2.78 10.20
N ALA A 7 -36.49 -2.93 8.89
CA ALA A 7 -36.59 -4.24 8.23
C ALA A 7 -35.24 -4.80 7.73
N PHE A 8 -34.17 -3.97 7.71
CA PHE A 8 -32.84 -4.36 7.21
C PHE A 8 -31.97 -5.04 8.25
N LEU A 9 -32.28 -4.96 9.52
CA LEU A 9 -31.47 -5.51 10.63
C LEU A 9 -31.87 -6.92 11.08
N ALA A 10 -32.87 -7.54 10.43
CA ALA A 10 -33.40 -8.84 10.88
C ALA A 10 -33.09 -10.03 9.98
N SER A 11 -32.30 -9.88 8.90
CA SER A 11 -32.11 -10.94 7.89
C SER A 11 -30.65 -11.32 7.58
N SER A 12 -29.69 -11.08 8.46
CA SER A 12 -28.27 -11.47 8.23
C SER A 12 -27.74 -12.56 9.18
N LEU A 13 -28.59 -13.44 9.69
CA LEU A 13 -28.18 -14.74 10.22
C LEU A 13 -28.40 -15.84 9.16
N ALA A 14 -27.76 -15.67 8.01
CA ALA A 14 -27.57 -16.80 7.09
C ALA A 14 -26.37 -17.59 7.62
N ALA A 15 -26.63 -18.80 8.08
CA ALA A 15 -25.60 -19.77 8.43
C ALA A 15 -24.67 -19.95 7.23
N MET A 16 -23.44 -19.41 7.31
CA MET A 16 -22.37 -19.74 6.36
C MET A 16 -22.03 -21.22 6.54
N SER A 17 -22.45 -22.04 5.59
CA SER A 17 -21.94 -23.40 5.45
C SER A 17 -20.46 -23.29 5.06
N ILE A 18 -19.57 -23.55 6.01
CA ILE A 18 -18.12 -23.68 5.81
C ILE A 18 -17.94 -24.87 4.84
N PRO A 19 -17.32 -24.69 3.67
CA PRO A 19 -17.00 -25.83 2.83
C PRO A 19 -15.96 -26.70 3.55
N THR A 20 -16.25 -27.95 3.74
CA THR A 20 -15.49 -28.96 4.50
C THR A 20 -14.20 -29.46 3.81
N TRP A 21 -13.55 -28.66 2.95
CA TRP A 21 -12.28 -29.03 2.34
C TRP A 21 -11.05 -28.34 2.95
N ALA A 22 -11.21 -27.65 4.08
CA ALA A 22 -10.08 -27.21 4.88
C ALA A 22 -9.49 -28.36 5.70
N SER A 23 -9.03 -29.42 5.02
CA SER A 23 -8.08 -30.36 5.63
C SER A 23 -6.76 -29.58 5.81
N ALA A 24 -6.44 -29.29 7.05
CA ALA A 24 -5.15 -28.74 7.45
C ALA A 24 -4.04 -29.63 6.91
N LEU A 25 -3.42 -29.25 5.79
CA LEU A 25 -2.12 -29.78 5.42
C LEU A 25 -1.13 -29.33 6.50
N PRO A 26 -0.28 -30.24 7.03
CA PRO A 26 0.80 -29.81 7.89
C PRO A 26 1.66 -28.84 7.08
N ILE A 27 1.62 -27.58 7.46
CA ILE A 27 2.52 -26.57 6.92
C ILE A 27 3.88 -26.92 7.48
N GLU A 28 4.74 -27.56 6.69
CA GLU A 28 6.17 -27.45 6.89
C GLU A 28 6.48 -25.97 6.66
N ALA A 29 6.54 -25.23 7.77
CA ALA A 29 6.75 -23.79 7.82
C ALA A 29 8.23 -23.47 7.52
N GLN A 30 8.71 -23.87 6.36
CA GLN A 30 9.98 -23.44 5.76
C GLN A 30 9.65 -22.61 4.55
N GLY A 31 8.99 -21.43 4.74
CA GLY A 31 8.68 -20.57 3.62
C GLY A 31 8.07 -19.25 4.03
N GLU A 32 8.37 -18.24 3.23
CA GLU A 32 7.74 -16.92 3.34
C GLU A 32 6.27 -17.03 2.93
N LEU A 33 5.41 -16.36 3.68
CA LEU A 33 4.03 -16.12 3.30
C LEU A 33 3.88 -14.72 2.74
N PHE A 34 3.01 -14.60 1.75
CA PHE A 34 2.65 -13.33 1.14
C PHE A 34 1.15 -13.13 1.25
N PHE A 35 0.75 -11.88 1.47
CA PHE A 35 -0.63 -11.49 1.67
C PHE A 35 -0.97 -10.31 0.75
N SER A 36 -2.07 -10.41 0.01
CA SER A 36 -2.53 -9.37 -0.91
C SER A 36 -4.04 -9.43 -1.12
N ALA A 37 -4.61 -8.30 -1.52
CA ALA A 37 -5.95 -8.25 -2.06
C ALA A 37 -5.95 -8.65 -3.55
N PHE A 38 -7.09 -9.14 -4.04
CA PHE A 38 -7.30 -9.46 -5.46
C PHE A 38 -8.78 -9.47 -5.82
N SER A 39 -9.05 -9.44 -7.12
CA SER A 39 -10.41 -9.55 -7.64
C SER A 39 -10.52 -10.76 -8.56
N LYS A 40 -11.72 -11.35 -8.64
CA LYS A 40 -12.16 -12.28 -9.68
C LYS A 40 -13.26 -11.60 -10.46
N GLY A 41 -13.03 -11.38 -11.76
CA GLY A 41 -13.94 -10.54 -12.54
C GLY A 41 -13.90 -9.06 -12.11
N LYS A 42 -15.03 -8.36 -12.21
CA LYS A 42 -15.13 -6.92 -11.96
C LYS A 42 -15.63 -6.53 -10.56
N THR A 43 -16.37 -7.42 -9.91
CA THR A 43 -17.15 -7.12 -8.70
C THR A 43 -16.79 -7.99 -7.50
N ASP A 44 -16.13 -9.10 -7.72
CA ASP A 44 -15.84 -10.07 -6.66
C ASP A 44 -14.47 -9.80 -6.09
N HIS A 45 -14.44 -9.22 -4.92
CA HIS A 45 -13.22 -8.80 -4.23
C HIS A 45 -12.86 -9.78 -3.11
N TYR A 46 -11.57 -10.05 -2.99
CA TYR A 46 -11.04 -11.02 -2.03
C TYR A 46 -9.73 -10.50 -1.43
N VAL A 47 -9.37 -11.14 -0.34
CA VAL A 47 -8.02 -11.10 0.21
C VAL A 47 -7.54 -12.53 0.39
N GLY A 48 -6.24 -12.76 0.33
CA GLY A 48 -5.70 -14.10 0.53
C GLY A 48 -4.21 -14.13 0.79
N ALA A 49 -3.77 -15.27 1.32
CA ALA A 49 -2.37 -15.57 1.53
C ALA A 49 -1.89 -16.66 0.58
N PHE A 50 -0.65 -16.55 0.13
CA PHE A 50 0.02 -17.55 -0.71
C PHE A 50 1.45 -17.79 -0.23
N GLY A 51 1.95 -19.00 -0.45
CA GLY A 51 3.30 -19.40 -0.08
C GLY A 51 4.34 -19.00 -1.13
N SER A 52 5.61 -19.25 -0.83
CA SER A 52 6.75 -19.02 -1.74
C SER A 52 6.67 -19.81 -3.07
N ASN A 53 5.86 -20.88 -3.11
CA ASN A 53 5.54 -21.62 -4.33
C ASN A 53 4.39 -21.02 -5.14
N GLY A 54 3.85 -19.88 -4.72
CA GLY A 54 2.76 -19.17 -5.36
C GLY A 54 1.37 -19.80 -5.18
N ARG A 55 1.23 -20.89 -4.43
CA ARG A 55 -0.08 -21.51 -4.18
C ARG A 55 -0.87 -20.67 -3.17
N LEU A 56 -2.10 -20.37 -3.53
CA LEU A 56 -3.06 -19.73 -2.61
C LEU A 56 -3.38 -20.72 -1.47
N LEU A 57 -3.15 -20.31 -0.24
CA LEU A 57 -3.43 -21.10 0.95
C LEU A 57 -4.91 -20.99 1.34
N TRP A 58 -5.41 -19.76 1.31
CA TRP A 58 -6.79 -19.43 1.57
C TRP A 58 -7.16 -18.11 0.88
N SER A 59 -8.46 -17.87 0.75
CA SER A 59 -9.00 -16.58 0.31
C SER A 59 -10.33 -16.31 1.00
N MET A 60 -10.55 -15.04 1.37
CA MET A 60 -11.79 -14.57 1.99
C MET A 60 -12.42 -13.47 1.15
N PRO A 61 -13.74 -13.52 0.92
CA PRO A 61 -14.44 -12.47 0.22
C PRO A 61 -14.46 -11.18 1.04
N LEU A 62 -14.41 -10.06 0.36
CA LEU A 62 -14.50 -8.72 0.93
C LEU A 62 -15.75 -8.01 0.43
N PRO A 63 -16.33 -7.09 1.22
CA PRO A 63 -17.53 -6.36 0.81
C PRO A 63 -17.28 -5.40 -0.35
N ASP A 64 -16.04 -4.92 -0.49
CA ASP A 64 -15.58 -4.03 -1.56
C ASP A 64 -14.07 -4.22 -1.76
N ARG A 65 -13.52 -3.58 -2.79
CA ARG A 65 -12.09 -3.67 -3.14
C ARG A 65 -11.20 -3.18 -2.00
N ALA A 66 -10.32 -4.04 -1.51
CA ALA A 66 -9.21 -3.63 -0.64
C ALA A 66 -8.03 -3.11 -1.48
N HIS A 67 -7.11 -2.41 -0.82
CA HIS A 67 -5.97 -1.78 -1.48
C HIS A 67 -4.64 -2.31 -0.93
N ALA A 68 -4.27 -1.95 0.29
CA ALA A 68 -3.02 -2.38 0.88
C ALA A 68 -3.24 -3.36 2.04
N PRO A 69 -2.43 -4.42 2.11
CA PRO A 69 -2.34 -5.23 3.30
C PRO A 69 -1.61 -4.49 4.43
N VAL A 70 -1.97 -4.79 5.68
CA VAL A 70 -1.22 -4.43 6.87
C VAL A 70 -0.87 -5.71 7.65
N VAL A 71 0.36 -5.79 8.17
CA VAL A 71 0.86 -6.97 8.90
C VAL A 71 1.24 -6.56 10.30
N HIS A 72 0.75 -7.30 11.29
CA HIS A 72 1.12 -7.10 12.69
C HIS A 72 2.57 -7.57 12.91
N PRO A 73 3.42 -6.79 13.60
CA PRO A 73 4.86 -7.11 13.68
C PRO A 73 5.18 -8.34 14.52
N THR A 74 4.37 -8.66 15.53
CA THR A 74 4.67 -9.70 16.55
C THR A 74 3.60 -10.77 16.70
N HIS A 75 2.40 -10.59 16.16
CA HIS A 75 1.30 -11.55 16.24
C HIS A 75 0.91 -12.04 14.85
N SER A 76 0.35 -13.24 14.78
CA SER A 76 -0.20 -13.81 13.55
C SER A 76 -1.51 -13.10 13.16
N VAL A 77 -1.40 -11.85 12.72
CA VAL A 77 -2.51 -11.01 12.28
C VAL A 77 -2.13 -10.25 11.01
N VAL A 78 -3.01 -10.28 10.03
CA VAL A 78 -2.92 -9.48 8.81
C VAL A 78 -4.24 -8.75 8.59
N GLY A 79 -4.18 -7.57 8.00
CA GLY A 79 -5.37 -6.76 7.70
C GLY A 79 -5.44 -6.39 6.23
N ALA A 80 -6.66 -6.24 5.72
CA ALA A 80 -6.98 -5.72 4.40
C ALA A 80 -7.67 -4.36 4.55
N VAL A 81 -7.01 -3.30 4.09
CA VAL A 81 -7.54 -1.93 4.16
C VAL A 81 -8.36 -1.65 2.92
N ALA A 82 -9.61 -1.23 3.10
CA ALA A 82 -10.50 -0.87 1.98
C ALA A 82 -9.91 0.28 1.16
N ARG A 83 -10.05 0.18 -0.18
CA ARG A 83 -9.62 1.22 -1.10
C ARG A 83 -10.47 2.49 -0.91
N ARG A 84 -9.84 3.65 -1.08
CA ARG A 84 -10.53 4.94 -0.96
C ARG A 84 -11.75 5.10 -1.92
N PRO A 85 -12.87 5.64 -1.45
CA PRO A 85 -13.21 5.92 -0.06
C PRO A 85 -13.44 4.63 0.72
N GLY A 86 -12.51 4.30 1.64
CA GLY A 86 -12.54 3.04 2.38
C GLY A 86 -13.28 3.17 3.71
N PHE A 87 -14.16 2.22 4.02
CA PHE A 87 -14.97 2.26 5.24
C PHE A 87 -14.75 1.05 6.15
N TYR A 88 -13.74 0.21 5.85
CA TYR A 88 -13.39 -0.91 6.71
C TYR A 88 -11.90 -1.25 6.63
N ILE A 89 -11.39 -1.87 7.69
CA ILE A 89 -10.18 -2.68 7.73
C ILE A 89 -10.57 -4.01 8.34
N ASP A 90 -10.47 -5.09 7.57
CA ASP A 90 -10.75 -6.44 8.06
C ASP A 90 -9.45 -7.15 8.41
N PHE A 91 -9.39 -7.73 9.61
CA PHE A 91 -8.23 -8.47 10.12
C PHE A 91 -8.48 -9.96 10.15
N PHE A 92 -7.45 -10.74 9.80
CA PHE A 92 -7.51 -12.18 9.62
C PHE A 92 -6.30 -12.87 10.25
N ASN A 93 -6.48 -14.13 10.61
CA ASN A 93 -5.37 -15.03 10.87
C ASN A 93 -4.65 -15.36 9.54
N PRO A 94 -3.34 -15.10 9.40
CA PRO A 94 -2.62 -15.29 8.14
C PRO A 94 -2.49 -16.75 7.70
N LEU A 95 -2.65 -17.72 8.61
CA LEU A 95 -2.53 -19.14 8.32
C LEU A 95 -3.87 -19.77 7.92
N THR A 96 -4.96 -19.33 8.55
CA THR A 96 -6.29 -19.95 8.37
C THR A 96 -7.26 -19.10 7.55
N GLY A 97 -7.03 -17.79 7.45
CA GLY A 97 -7.99 -16.85 6.87
C GLY A 97 -9.17 -16.53 7.80
N GLU A 98 -9.18 -17.05 9.03
CA GLU A 98 -10.24 -16.76 9.99
C GLU A 98 -10.31 -15.26 10.29
N ALA A 99 -11.51 -14.69 10.22
CA ALA A 99 -11.75 -13.28 10.50
C ALA A 99 -11.60 -13.02 12.02
N ILE A 100 -10.81 -12.00 12.37
CA ILE A 100 -10.53 -11.63 13.76
C ILE A 100 -11.35 -10.41 14.17
N LYS A 101 -11.30 -9.34 13.36
CA LYS A 101 -11.89 -8.05 13.72
C LYS A 101 -12.09 -7.18 12.48
N ARG A 102 -13.08 -6.29 12.56
CA ARG A 102 -13.23 -5.14 11.65
C ARG A 102 -13.02 -3.84 12.42
N ILE A 103 -12.35 -2.88 11.81
CA ILE A 103 -12.22 -1.50 12.27
C ILE A 103 -12.82 -0.58 11.20
N GLU A 104 -13.60 0.40 11.66
CA GLU A 104 -14.22 1.42 10.82
C GLU A 104 -13.50 2.77 11.02
N PRO A 105 -13.55 3.69 10.03
CA PRO A 105 -12.99 5.02 10.19
C PRO A 105 -13.82 5.84 11.20
N LEU A 106 -13.31 7.01 11.59
CA LEU A 106 -14.06 7.96 12.39
C LEU A 106 -15.30 8.47 11.63
N ALA A 107 -16.26 9.03 12.36
CA ALA A 107 -17.41 9.67 11.75
C ALA A 107 -16.96 10.79 10.78
N GLU A 108 -17.58 10.88 9.61
CA GLU A 108 -17.23 11.82 8.54
C GLU A 108 -15.81 11.62 7.97
N HIS A 109 -15.21 10.42 8.20
CA HIS A 109 -13.92 10.02 7.64
C HIS A 109 -14.05 8.84 6.69
N HIS A 110 -13.04 8.66 5.85
CA HIS A 110 -12.78 7.41 5.13
C HIS A 110 -11.28 7.10 5.13
N PHE A 111 -10.92 5.81 5.07
CA PHE A 111 -9.54 5.37 4.89
C PHE A 111 -9.05 5.65 3.48
N TYR A 112 -7.74 5.90 3.34
CA TYR A 112 -7.09 6.04 2.04
C TYR A 112 -6.58 4.74 1.43
N GLY A 113 -6.69 3.62 2.13
CA GLY A 113 -6.30 2.31 1.63
C GLY A 113 -5.03 1.73 2.24
N HIS A 114 -4.38 2.43 3.15
CA HIS A 114 -3.19 1.99 3.86
C HIS A 114 -3.36 2.11 5.38
N ALA A 115 -2.57 1.34 6.11
CA ALA A 115 -2.41 1.41 7.55
C ALA A 115 -1.06 0.80 7.95
N VAL A 116 -0.59 1.10 9.15
CA VAL A 116 0.64 0.53 9.71
C VAL A 116 0.47 0.25 11.20
N PHE A 117 1.05 -0.84 11.69
CA PHE A 117 1.18 -1.09 13.13
C PHE A 117 2.43 -0.41 13.67
N SER A 118 2.38 0.04 14.94
CA SER A 118 3.60 0.41 15.68
C SER A 118 4.53 -0.80 15.81
N GLN A 119 5.82 -0.57 16.05
CA GLN A 119 6.83 -1.64 16.13
C GLN A 119 6.54 -2.66 17.25
N ASP A 120 5.94 -2.22 18.35
CA ASP A 120 5.48 -3.07 19.46
C ASP A 120 4.17 -3.82 19.15
N GLY A 121 3.45 -3.41 18.09
CA GLY A 121 2.15 -3.96 17.72
C GLY A 121 0.98 -3.46 18.57
N GLU A 122 1.20 -2.61 19.56
CA GLU A 122 0.14 -2.16 20.47
C GLU A 122 -0.77 -1.08 19.88
N ARG A 123 -0.35 -0.47 18.75
CA ARG A 123 -1.09 0.60 18.10
C ARG A 123 -1.26 0.33 16.60
N LEU A 124 -2.48 0.55 16.11
CA LEU A 124 -2.79 0.64 14.68
C LEU A 124 -2.87 2.10 14.28
N ILE A 125 -2.14 2.50 13.25
CA ILE A 125 -2.07 3.87 12.73
C ILE A 125 -2.69 3.87 11.33
N THR A 126 -3.71 4.69 11.13
CA THR A 126 -4.46 4.78 9.87
C THR A 126 -4.37 6.15 9.24
N GLN A 127 -4.38 6.21 7.92
CA GLN A 127 -4.49 7.43 7.13
C GLN A 127 -5.96 7.65 6.78
N GLU A 128 -6.53 8.76 7.23
CA GLU A 128 -7.93 9.08 7.03
C GLU A 128 -8.13 10.46 6.38
N ASN A 129 -9.21 10.59 5.64
CA ASN A 129 -9.68 11.84 5.11
C ASN A 129 -10.93 12.29 5.89
N HIS A 130 -10.86 13.41 6.56
CA HIS A 130 -12.04 14.09 7.05
C HIS A 130 -12.70 14.82 5.87
N TYR A 131 -13.63 14.14 5.18
CA TYR A 131 -14.11 14.57 3.87
C TYR A 131 -14.86 15.89 3.85
N PRO A 132 -15.54 16.38 4.92
CA PRO A 132 -16.16 17.72 4.89
C PRO A 132 -15.15 18.84 4.67
N THR A 133 -13.96 18.74 5.26
CA THR A 133 -12.90 19.76 5.12
C THR A 133 -11.84 19.39 4.08
N GLY A 134 -11.72 18.10 3.75
CA GLY A 134 -10.62 17.54 2.96
C GLY A 134 -9.29 17.38 3.73
N ALA A 135 -9.32 17.58 5.06
CA ALA A 135 -8.13 17.49 5.89
C ALA A 135 -7.62 16.04 6.01
N GLY A 136 -6.33 15.85 5.76
CA GLY A 136 -5.68 14.58 6.01
C GLY A 136 -5.41 14.36 7.49
N LYS A 137 -5.68 13.15 7.97
CA LYS A 137 -5.57 12.76 9.37
C LYS A 137 -4.75 11.49 9.53
N ILE A 138 -3.99 11.44 10.62
CA ILE A 138 -3.33 10.25 11.17
C ILE A 138 -4.05 9.91 12.46
N VAL A 139 -4.74 8.77 12.46
CA VAL A 139 -5.50 8.31 13.64
C VAL A 139 -4.79 7.10 14.25
N ILE A 140 -4.47 7.21 15.53
CA ILE A 140 -3.78 6.18 16.32
C ILE A 140 -4.82 5.48 17.18
N ARG A 141 -4.89 4.15 17.03
CA ARG A 141 -5.82 3.31 17.78
C ARG A 141 -5.05 2.27 18.62
N SER A 142 -5.59 1.92 19.79
CA SER A 142 -5.12 0.76 20.54
C SER A 142 -5.37 -0.53 19.76
N TRP A 143 -4.50 -1.51 19.93
CA TRP A 143 -4.70 -2.85 19.40
C TRP A 143 -4.69 -3.87 20.54
N PRO A 144 -5.61 -4.85 20.57
CA PRO A 144 -6.66 -5.14 19.58
C PRO A 144 -7.99 -4.38 19.80
N GLN A 145 -8.13 -3.48 20.79
CA GLN A 145 -9.40 -2.84 21.15
C GLN A 145 -9.95 -1.97 20.01
N GLY A 146 -9.10 -1.23 19.30
CA GLY A 146 -9.45 -0.30 18.25
C GLY A 146 -9.93 1.06 18.77
N GLU A 147 -9.72 1.33 20.06
CA GLU A 147 -10.05 2.63 20.67
C GLU A 147 -9.12 3.71 20.16
N VAL A 148 -9.68 4.88 19.84
CA VAL A 148 -8.90 6.03 19.38
C VAL A 148 -8.10 6.60 20.54
N LEU A 149 -6.79 6.59 20.40
CA LEU A 149 -5.85 7.16 21.37
C LEU A 149 -5.49 8.60 21.04
N ASN A 150 -5.22 8.87 19.75
CA ASN A 150 -4.85 10.20 19.26
C ASN A 150 -5.31 10.39 17.82
N GLU A 151 -5.50 11.65 17.44
CA GLU A 151 -5.74 12.11 16.09
C GLU A 151 -4.82 13.31 15.81
N TYR A 152 -4.02 13.23 14.75
CA TYR A 152 -3.11 14.30 14.34
C TYR A 152 -3.40 14.72 12.89
N SER A 153 -2.98 15.93 12.53
CA SER A 153 -2.92 16.32 11.12
C SER A 153 -1.85 15.51 10.41
N SER A 154 -2.13 15.06 9.19
CA SER A 154 -1.10 14.42 8.34
C SER A 154 -0.06 15.41 7.79
N GLY A 155 -0.22 16.70 8.04
CA GLY A 155 0.60 17.76 7.45
C GLY A 155 0.19 18.12 6.01
N GLY A 156 -0.87 17.54 5.46
CA GLY A 156 -1.32 17.80 4.10
C GLY A 156 -2.72 17.28 3.79
N ILE A 157 -3.04 17.24 2.51
CA ILE A 157 -4.31 16.71 1.98
C ILE A 157 -4.02 15.36 1.30
N GLY A 158 -4.92 14.41 1.49
CA GLY A 158 -4.86 13.11 0.83
C GLY A 158 -3.67 12.25 1.27
N PRO A 159 -3.54 11.93 2.59
CA PRO A 159 -2.49 11.03 3.08
C PRO A 159 -2.71 9.63 2.53
N HIS A 160 -1.99 9.29 1.46
CA HIS A 160 -2.24 8.06 0.74
C HIS A 160 -1.58 6.85 1.41
N GLU A 161 -0.28 6.93 1.66
CA GLU A 161 0.49 5.88 2.32
C GLU A 161 1.36 6.47 3.43
N SER A 162 1.64 5.68 4.44
CA SER A 162 2.64 6.02 5.45
C SER A 162 3.42 4.79 5.88
N VAL A 163 4.66 5.01 6.33
CA VAL A 163 5.52 3.99 6.91
C VAL A 163 6.17 4.52 8.19
N LEU A 164 6.47 3.63 9.12
CA LEU A 164 7.27 3.98 10.27
C LEU A 164 8.75 4.10 9.87
N MET A 165 9.38 5.20 10.22
CA MET A 165 10.83 5.35 10.13
C MET A 165 11.50 4.73 11.36
N ASP A 166 10.92 4.96 12.53
CA ASP A 166 11.27 4.36 13.81
C ASP A 166 10.02 4.24 14.70
N GLN A 167 10.17 3.93 15.99
CA GLN A 167 9.02 3.76 16.89
C GLN A 167 8.19 5.03 17.13
N ASP A 168 8.77 6.21 16.89
CA ASP A 168 8.18 7.51 17.22
C ASP A 168 7.95 8.42 16.03
N VAL A 169 8.46 8.05 14.85
CA VAL A 169 8.38 8.87 13.64
C VAL A 169 7.69 8.10 12.51
N ILE A 170 6.64 8.71 11.97
CA ILE A 170 5.96 8.22 10.77
C ILE A 170 6.21 9.16 9.60
N VAL A 171 6.47 8.58 8.43
CA VAL A 171 6.58 9.32 7.16
C VAL A 171 5.31 9.14 6.38
N ILE A 172 4.75 10.24 5.89
CA ILE A 172 3.42 10.30 5.28
C ILE A 172 3.52 10.87 3.86
N ALA A 173 3.01 10.15 2.88
CA ALA A 173 2.83 10.63 1.51
C ALA A 173 1.47 11.35 1.39
N ASN A 174 1.46 12.67 1.48
CA ASN A 174 0.28 13.48 1.22
C ASN A 174 0.20 13.75 -0.30
N GLY A 175 -0.77 13.14 -0.97
CA GLY A 175 -0.93 13.25 -2.42
C GLY A 175 -1.43 14.60 -2.90
N GLY A 176 -1.89 15.46 -2.01
CA GLY A 176 -2.38 16.82 -2.31
C GLY A 176 -3.77 16.85 -2.97
N LEU A 177 -4.42 15.71 -3.17
CA LEU A 177 -5.70 15.61 -3.88
C LEU A 177 -6.87 15.65 -2.90
N ARG A 178 -7.72 16.67 -3.02
CA ARG A 178 -9.00 16.75 -2.32
C ARG A 178 -10.04 15.94 -3.08
N THR A 179 -10.65 14.97 -2.40
CA THR A 179 -11.73 14.13 -2.92
C THR A 179 -12.86 14.04 -1.91
N HIS A 180 -14.08 13.74 -2.36
CA HIS A 180 -15.23 13.51 -1.52
C HIS A 180 -15.92 12.20 -1.89
N PRO A 181 -16.45 11.42 -0.93
CA PRO A 181 -17.11 10.14 -1.22
C PRO A 181 -18.27 10.26 -2.23
N ASP A 182 -19.02 11.34 -2.20
CA ASP A 182 -20.17 11.55 -3.09
C ASP A 182 -19.78 11.94 -4.52
N ASN A 183 -18.52 12.31 -4.75
CA ASN A 183 -18.04 12.80 -6.04
C ASN A 183 -17.14 11.77 -6.77
N ASP A 184 -17.27 10.49 -6.44
CA ASP A 184 -16.49 9.38 -6.98
C ASP A 184 -14.97 9.67 -6.95
N ARG A 185 -14.36 9.89 -8.12
CA ARG A 185 -12.92 10.13 -8.25
C ARG A 185 -12.58 11.56 -8.67
N GLU A 186 -13.54 12.45 -8.65
CA GLU A 186 -13.32 13.86 -8.98
C GLU A 186 -12.24 14.47 -8.08
N ILE A 187 -11.29 15.18 -8.70
CA ILE A 187 -10.25 15.94 -8.00
C ILE A 187 -10.72 17.38 -7.90
N MET A 188 -11.04 17.81 -6.68
CA MET A 188 -11.68 19.10 -6.43
C MET A 188 -10.71 20.29 -6.39
N ASN A 189 -9.39 20.04 -6.43
CA ASN A 189 -8.36 21.07 -6.22
C ASN A 189 -7.14 20.92 -7.13
N LEU A 190 -7.30 20.40 -8.35
CA LEU A 190 -6.18 20.05 -9.24
C LEU A 190 -5.19 21.21 -9.43
N GLU A 191 -5.67 22.43 -9.65
CA GLU A 191 -4.83 23.60 -9.93
C GLU A 191 -4.15 24.18 -8.67
N THR A 192 -4.63 23.79 -7.49
CA THR A 192 -4.13 24.30 -6.21
C THR A 192 -3.62 23.18 -5.30
N MET A 193 -3.44 21.99 -5.84
CA MET A 193 -2.91 20.87 -5.05
C MET A 193 -1.48 21.12 -4.58
N ARG A 194 -1.17 20.67 -3.38
CA ARG A 194 0.15 20.79 -2.74
C ARG A 194 0.54 19.44 -2.15
N PRO A 195 1.07 18.53 -2.97
CA PRO A 195 1.60 17.27 -2.47
C PRO A 195 2.85 17.52 -1.62
N ASN A 196 3.00 16.73 -0.55
CA ASN A 196 4.18 16.79 0.27
C ASN A 196 4.47 15.43 0.93
N VAL A 197 5.70 15.24 1.35
CA VAL A 197 6.07 14.18 2.29
C VAL A 197 6.28 14.82 3.66
N THR A 198 5.60 14.28 4.68
CA THR A 198 5.67 14.79 6.05
C THR A 198 6.31 13.77 6.97
N PHE A 199 7.29 14.19 7.76
CA PHE A 199 7.86 13.44 8.89
C PHE A 199 7.17 13.93 10.17
N LEU A 200 6.39 13.04 10.80
CA LEU A 200 5.53 13.37 11.94
C LEU A 200 5.92 12.60 13.18
N SER A 201 6.04 13.31 14.31
CA SER A 201 6.21 12.68 15.63
C SER A 201 4.89 12.06 16.10
N LEU A 202 4.91 10.76 16.39
CA LEU A 202 3.77 10.03 16.95
C LEU A 202 3.54 10.32 18.43
N LYS A 203 4.51 10.96 19.12
CA LYS A 203 4.38 11.31 20.53
C LYS A 203 3.43 12.49 20.76
N ASP A 204 3.54 13.49 19.90
CA ASP A 204 2.88 14.79 20.11
C ASP A 204 2.22 15.36 18.84
N GLY A 205 2.30 14.68 17.71
CA GLY A 205 1.74 15.12 16.42
C GLY A 205 2.49 16.29 15.78
N ARG A 206 3.70 16.61 16.26
CA ARG A 206 4.51 17.69 15.71
C ARG A 206 5.13 17.27 14.37
N VAL A 207 5.02 18.12 13.36
CA VAL A 207 5.77 17.99 12.11
C VAL A 207 7.25 18.23 12.39
N ILE A 208 8.07 17.20 12.16
CA ILE A 208 9.53 17.24 12.33
C ILE A 208 10.15 17.90 11.11
N ASN A 209 9.74 17.46 9.93
CA ASN A 209 10.19 17.99 8.65
C ASN A 209 9.11 17.75 7.58
N GLN A 210 9.16 18.53 6.50
CA GLN A 210 8.29 18.40 5.34
C GLN A 210 9.05 18.81 4.08
N ALA A 211 8.84 18.05 2.98
CA ALA A 211 9.37 18.41 1.68
C ALA A 211 8.23 18.37 0.62
N GLU A 212 8.29 19.31 -0.31
CA GLU A 212 7.30 19.47 -1.39
C GLU A 212 8.03 19.41 -2.75
N PRO A 213 7.38 18.95 -3.83
CA PRO A 213 7.84 19.21 -5.19
C PRO A 213 7.93 20.72 -5.43
N GLU A 214 8.82 21.14 -6.33
CA GLU A 214 8.91 22.52 -6.77
C GLU A 214 7.55 23.02 -7.32
N PRO A 215 7.25 24.34 -7.22
CA PRO A 215 5.94 24.91 -7.61
C PRO A 215 5.48 24.54 -9.03
N LEU A 216 6.41 24.40 -9.98
CA LEU A 216 6.10 23.96 -11.35
C LEU A 216 5.68 22.48 -11.42
N LEU A 217 6.02 21.71 -10.42
CA LEU A 217 5.72 20.29 -10.30
C LEU A 217 4.59 20.01 -9.31
N HIS A 218 3.77 20.99 -8.95
CA HIS A 218 2.68 20.87 -7.96
C HIS A 218 1.67 19.75 -8.28
N LYS A 219 1.60 19.30 -9.54
CA LYS A 219 0.75 18.15 -9.95
C LYS A 219 1.40 16.77 -9.75
N LEU A 220 2.61 16.68 -9.18
CA LEU A 220 3.26 15.43 -8.78
C LEU A 220 2.65 14.89 -7.48
N SER A 221 1.53 14.19 -7.58
CA SER A 221 0.90 13.57 -6.41
C SER A 221 1.81 12.51 -5.79
N ILE A 222 2.27 12.71 -4.54
CA ILE A 222 3.03 11.72 -3.79
C ILE A 222 2.07 10.63 -3.32
N ARG A 223 2.28 9.39 -3.77
CA ARG A 223 1.33 8.31 -3.49
C ARG A 223 1.92 7.20 -2.66
N HIS A 224 3.06 6.69 -3.09
CA HIS A 224 3.67 5.53 -2.49
C HIS A 224 5.05 5.87 -1.97
N LEU A 225 5.42 5.24 -0.88
CA LEU A 225 6.73 5.42 -0.27
C LEU A 225 7.18 4.15 0.45
N ASP A 226 8.49 4.05 0.63
CA ASP A 226 9.12 3.08 1.51
C ASP A 226 10.32 3.73 2.20
N VAL A 227 10.76 3.17 3.31
CA VAL A 227 11.92 3.65 4.07
C VAL A 227 12.93 2.51 4.28
N ASN A 228 14.19 2.77 3.97
CA ASN A 228 15.25 1.82 4.27
C ASN A 228 15.82 2.01 5.68
N ARG A 229 16.69 1.07 6.10
CA ARG A 229 17.30 1.10 7.44
C ARG A 229 18.25 2.27 7.67
N GLN A 230 18.68 2.94 6.62
CA GLN A 230 19.52 4.14 6.67
C GLN A 230 18.70 5.43 6.82
N GLY A 231 17.36 5.33 6.89
CA GLY A 231 16.45 6.47 7.00
C GLY A 231 16.25 7.21 5.67
N VAL A 232 16.62 6.61 4.55
CA VAL A 232 16.30 7.14 3.22
C VAL A 232 14.88 6.72 2.86
N VAL A 233 14.06 7.69 2.48
CA VAL A 233 12.69 7.49 2.00
C VAL A 233 12.67 7.56 0.49
N ALA A 234 12.12 6.56 -0.17
CA ALA A 234 11.83 6.58 -1.60
C ALA A 234 10.37 6.95 -1.83
N LEU A 235 10.14 7.81 -2.83
CA LEU A 235 8.82 8.33 -3.20
C LEU A 235 8.50 7.93 -4.64
N GLY A 236 7.28 7.42 -4.85
CA GLY A 236 6.69 7.16 -6.16
C GLY A 236 5.53 8.10 -6.43
N PHE A 237 5.60 8.82 -7.57
CA PHE A 237 4.61 9.82 -7.93
C PHE A 237 3.57 9.30 -8.91
N GLN A 238 2.38 9.92 -8.85
CA GLN A 238 1.36 9.85 -9.88
C GLN A 238 1.07 11.27 -10.36
N TYR A 239 1.59 11.63 -11.51
CA TYR A 239 1.41 12.97 -12.05
C TYR A 239 -0.04 13.19 -12.52
N GLN A 240 -0.60 14.33 -12.19
CA GLN A 240 -1.98 14.69 -12.47
C GLN A 240 -2.12 15.70 -13.63
N GLY A 241 -1.03 15.97 -14.32
CA GLY A 241 -1.00 16.77 -15.55
C GLY A 241 -1.09 15.92 -16.82
N GLU A 242 -0.62 16.47 -17.92
CA GLU A 242 -0.75 15.85 -19.24
C GLU A 242 0.30 14.76 -19.49
N LEU A 243 -0.10 13.69 -20.16
CA LEU A 243 0.77 12.52 -20.38
C LEU A 243 2.06 12.79 -21.16
N TRP A 244 2.10 13.86 -21.96
CA TRP A 244 3.30 14.24 -22.73
C TRP A 244 4.32 15.05 -21.93
N GLU A 245 3.94 15.55 -20.74
CA GLU A 245 4.85 16.33 -19.91
C GLU A 245 5.95 15.43 -19.34
N ASN A 246 7.19 15.85 -19.55
CA ASN A 246 8.36 15.11 -19.06
C ASN A 246 8.67 15.52 -17.62
N VAL A 247 8.13 14.77 -16.66
CA VAL A 247 8.28 15.03 -15.23
C VAL A 247 9.03 13.90 -14.51
N PRO A 248 9.75 14.19 -13.42
CA PRO A 248 10.35 13.14 -12.58
C PRO A 248 9.25 12.32 -11.88
N LEU A 249 9.44 11.02 -11.77
CA LEU A 249 8.42 10.14 -11.19
C LEU A 249 8.89 9.40 -9.93
N VAL A 250 10.16 9.51 -9.58
CA VAL A 250 10.77 8.87 -8.43
C VAL A 250 11.72 9.84 -7.75
N ALA A 251 11.70 9.91 -6.44
CA ALA A 251 12.65 10.71 -5.66
C ALA A 251 13.07 10.01 -4.38
N LEU A 252 14.19 10.45 -3.83
CA LEU A 252 14.64 10.13 -2.48
C LEU A 252 14.55 11.38 -1.60
N VAL A 253 14.31 11.18 -0.31
CA VAL A 253 14.34 12.25 0.71
C VAL A 253 14.74 11.67 2.06
N SER A 254 15.21 12.50 2.97
CA SER A 254 15.50 12.13 4.36
C SER A 254 14.85 13.12 5.34
N ALA A 255 14.77 12.75 6.61
CA ALA A 255 14.19 13.60 7.65
C ALA A 255 14.92 14.94 7.86
N ASN A 256 16.15 15.05 7.36
CA ASN A 256 16.99 16.24 7.48
C ASN A 256 17.04 17.10 6.22
N SER A 257 16.22 16.78 5.19
CA SER A 257 16.18 17.49 3.91
C SER A 257 14.76 18.00 3.63
N ASP A 258 14.63 19.24 3.24
CA ASP A 258 13.40 19.87 2.76
C ASP A 258 13.26 19.81 1.22
N THR A 259 14.23 19.20 0.54
CA THR A 259 14.27 19.06 -0.91
C THR A 259 14.19 17.60 -1.36
N LEU A 260 13.55 17.38 -2.49
CA LEU A 260 13.43 16.08 -3.13
C LEU A 260 14.61 15.82 -4.08
N ASP A 261 15.25 14.67 -3.95
CA ASP A 261 16.35 14.24 -4.79
C ASP A 261 15.83 13.28 -5.86
N TYR A 262 15.49 13.82 -7.02
CA TYR A 262 14.89 13.05 -8.10
C TYR A 262 15.87 12.05 -8.73
N LEU A 263 15.39 10.83 -8.93
CA LEU A 263 16.16 9.76 -9.57
C LEU A 263 16.00 9.79 -11.08
N ASP A 264 17.13 9.81 -11.80
CA ASP A 264 17.14 9.76 -13.24
C ASP A 264 16.85 8.36 -13.80
N MET A 265 16.32 8.35 -15.00
CA MET A 265 16.09 7.18 -15.84
C MET A 265 16.11 7.58 -17.31
N PRO A 266 16.38 6.64 -18.26
CA PRO A 266 16.26 6.93 -19.68
C PRO A 266 14.88 7.48 -20.06
N GLU A 267 14.82 8.51 -20.91
CA GLU A 267 13.59 9.19 -21.31
C GLU A 267 12.54 8.21 -21.87
N GLN A 268 12.96 7.24 -22.66
CA GLN A 268 12.08 6.21 -23.23
C GLN A 268 11.43 5.34 -22.14
N ILE A 269 12.13 5.09 -21.03
CA ILE A 269 11.59 4.37 -19.88
C ILE A 269 10.62 5.28 -19.13
N ARG A 270 10.96 6.55 -18.90
CA ARG A 270 10.09 7.53 -18.23
C ARG A 270 8.74 7.66 -18.94
N ALA A 271 8.76 7.80 -20.26
CA ALA A 271 7.54 7.87 -21.07
C ALA A 271 6.65 6.62 -20.91
N ARG A 272 7.26 5.43 -20.80
CA ARG A 272 6.55 4.16 -20.58
C ARG A 272 5.86 4.05 -19.22
N PHE A 273 6.27 4.79 -18.19
CA PHE A 273 5.58 4.82 -16.90
C PHE A 273 4.13 5.30 -17.02
N GLN A 274 3.78 6.03 -18.07
CA GLN A 274 2.49 6.68 -18.22
C GLN A 274 2.11 7.46 -16.95
N GLN A 275 3.13 8.15 -16.40
CA GLN A 275 3.04 9.01 -15.20
C GLN A 275 2.42 8.34 -13.97
N TYR A 276 2.67 7.04 -13.79
CA TYR A 276 2.04 6.27 -12.74
C TYR A 276 3.00 5.30 -12.06
N CYS A 277 3.32 5.55 -10.78
CA CYS A 277 3.96 4.59 -9.89
C CYS A 277 2.90 3.85 -9.08
N GLY A 278 2.98 2.51 -9.03
CA GLY A 278 2.00 1.64 -8.38
C GLY A 278 2.40 1.13 -7.00
N SER A 279 3.68 0.80 -6.81
CA SER A 279 4.28 0.40 -5.53
C SER A 279 5.73 0.83 -5.48
N VAL A 280 6.21 1.08 -4.27
CA VAL A 280 7.59 1.44 -3.95
C VAL A 280 8.11 0.43 -2.94
N CYS A 281 9.30 -0.13 -3.13
CA CYS A 281 9.87 -1.09 -2.20
C CYS A 281 11.39 -1.08 -2.26
N PHE A 282 12.06 -0.95 -1.12
CA PHE A 282 13.47 -1.27 -0.98
C PHE A 282 13.66 -2.77 -0.80
N ASP A 283 14.78 -3.30 -1.28
CA ASP A 283 15.18 -4.68 -0.98
C ASP A 283 15.61 -4.86 0.49
N ALA A 284 15.85 -6.09 0.92
CA ALA A 284 16.22 -6.39 2.29
C ALA A 284 17.51 -5.69 2.78
N SER A 285 18.40 -5.29 1.88
CA SER A 285 19.61 -4.49 2.22
C SER A 285 19.35 -2.99 2.28
N GLY A 286 18.27 -2.50 1.64
CA GLY A 286 17.99 -1.08 1.44
C GLY A 286 18.84 -0.42 0.36
N GLU A 287 19.58 -1.22 -0.43
CA GLU A 287 20.48 -0.72 -1.48
C GLU A 287 19.88 -0.77 -2.89
N THR A 288 18.80 -1.53 -3.08
CA THR A 288 18.08 -1.59 -4.36
C THR A 288 16.65 -1.15 -4.17
N LEU A 289 16.22 -0.20 -4.98
CA LEU A 289 14.85 0.30 -5.02
C LEU A 289 14.11 -0.31 -6.21
N ALA A 290 12.88 -0.78 -5.98
CA ALA A 290 11.95 -1.26 -7.01
C ALA A 290 10.69 -0.39 -7.05
N ILE A 291 10.28 0.02 -8.25
CA ILE A 291 9.05 0.79 -8.50
C ILE A 291 8.22 0.06 -9.56
N SER A 292 7.02 -0.38 -9.19
CA SER A 292 6.09 -0.95 -10.17
C SER A 292 5.34 0.14 -10.93
N THR A 293 5.04 -0.14 -12.19
CA THR A 293 4.15 0.69 -12.99
C THR A 293 3.16 -0.21 -13.77
N PRO A 294 1.95 -0.42 -13.21
CA PRO A 294 0.93 -1.24 -13.86
C PRO A 294 0.58 -0.75 -15.27
N ARG A 295 0.46 0.57 -15.45
CA ARG A 295 0.18 1.19 -16.76
C ARG A 295 1.33 0.97 -17.75
N GLY A 296 2.57 1.07 -17.28
CA GLY A 296 3.78 0.85 -18.09
C GLY A 296 4.07 -0.63 -18.37
N GLY A 297 3.55 -1.52 -17.53
CA GLY A 297 3.74 -2.96 -17.64
C GLY A 297 5.16 -3.43 -17.32
N PHE A 298 5.80 -2.83 -16.32
CA PHE A 298 7.14 -3.21 -15.87
C PHE A 298 7.41 -2.77 -14.42
N VAL A 299 8.45 -3.33 -13.82
CA VAL A 299 9.11 -2.82 -12.59
C VAL A 299 10.44 -2.20 -12.99
N ALA A 300 10.72 -1.01 -12.49
CA ALA A 300 11.99 -0.31 -12.68
C ALA A 300 12.82 -0.36 -11.39
N TYR A 301 14.16 -0.38 -11.54
CA TYR A 301 15.07 -0.56 -10.44
C TYR A 301 16.19 0.47 -10.43
N TRP A 302 16.62 0.87 -9.21
CA TRP A 302 17.77 1.74 -8.98
C TRP A 302 18.71 1.17 -7.92
N ASP A 303 20.00 1.42 -8.10
CA ASP A 303 21.01 1.34 -7.04
C ASP A 303 20.91 2.60 -6.21
N VAL A 304 20.53 2.47 -4.95
CA VAL A 304 20.26 3.62 -4.08
C VAL A 304 21.51 4.41 -3.72
N PRO A 305 22.64 3.75 -3.33
CA PRO A 305 23.87 4.47 -2.98
C PRO A 305 24.42 5.32 -4.12
N SER A 306 24.41 4.81 -5.35
CA SER A 306 24.91 5.56 -6.51
C SER A 306 23.83 6.33 -7.28
N LYS A 307 22.55 6.14 -6.92
CA LYS A 307 21.36 6.66 -7.63
C LYS A 307 21.27 6.22 -9.10
N THR A 308 21.95 5.13 -9.45
CA THR A 308 22.04 4.64 -10.82
C THR A 308 20.83 3.80 -11.19
N PHE A 309 20.25 4.07 -12.35
CA PHE A 309 19.20 3.25 -12.93
C PHE A 309 19.75 1.88 -13.37
N LEU A 310 19.18 0.78 -12.87
CA LEU A 310 19.64 -0.58 -13.12
C LEU A 310 18.93 -1.25 -14.32
N GLY A 311 17.73 -0.79 -14.67
CA GLY A 311 16.94 -1.36 -15.75
C GLY A 311 15.51 -1.68 -15.34
N VAL A 312 14.83 -2.49 -16.17
CA VAL A 312 13.43 -2.87 -15.96
C VAL A 312 13.20 -4.36 -16.19
N ASP A 313 12.21 -4.91 -15.47
CA ASP A 313 11.62 -6.21 -15.75
C ASP A 313 10.20 -6.04 -16.27
N ASN A 314 9.96 -6.52 -17.49
CA ASN A 314 8.65 -6.41 -18.12
C ASN A 314 7.67 -7.43 -17.53
N CYS A 315 6.57 -6.93 -17.02
CA CYS A 315 5.44 -7.74 -16.56
C CYS A 315 4.17 -6.92 -16.73
N ARG A 316 3.28 -7.38 -17.62
CA ARG A 316 2.02 -6.68 -17.87
C ARG A 316 1.21 -6.54 -16.59
N ASP A 317 0.71 -5.32 -16.34
CA ASP A 317 -0.12 -4.98 -15.17
C ASP A 317 0.53 -5.40 -13.84
N VAL A 318 1.86 -5.20 -13.72
CA VAL A 318 2.57 -5.49 -12.47
C VAL A 318 2.15 -4.49 -11.40
N CYS A 319 1.65 -5.03 -10.29
CA CYS A 319 1.01 -4.26 -9.22
C CYS A 319 1.84 -4.31 -7.93
N GLY A 320 1.77 -5.42 -7.19
CA GLY A 320 2.46 -5.59 -5.92
C GLY A 320 3.95 -5.88 -6.10
N VAL A 321 4.75 -5.24 -5.25
CA VAL A 321 6.19 -5.48 -5.12
C VAL A 321 6.53 -5.57 -3.65
N ILE A 322 7.28 -6.59 -3.25
CA ILE A 322 7.81 -6.74 -1.88
C ILE A 322 9.18 -7.41 -1.90
N ALA A 323 10.07 -6.98 -1.03
CA ALA A 323 11.37 -7.63 -0.84
C ALA A 323 11.22 -9.03 -0.23
N THR A 324 12.04 -9.96 -0.68
CA THR A 324 12.28 -11.22 0.04
C THR A 324 13.26 -11.00 1.21
N ASN A 325 13.65 -12.05 1.91
CA ASN A 325 14.71 -11.97 2.91
C ASN A 325 16.13 -11.93 2.28
N ARG A 326 16.23 -12.08 0.96
CA ARG A 326 17.49 -12.03 0.22
C ARG A 326 17.78 -10.61 -0.27
N LYS A 327 19.06 -10.25 -0.29
CA LYS A 327 19.49 -8.97 -0.87
C LYS A 327 19.16 -8.92 -2.36
N HIS A 328 18.70 -7.76 -2.81
CA HIS A 328 18.43 -7.44 -4.21
C HIS A 328 17.41 -8.37 -4.89
N GLU A 329 16.48 -8.93 -4.10
CA GLU A 329 15.46 -9.85 -4.61
C GLU A 329 14.06 -9.42 -4.19
N PHE A 330 13.11 -9.50 -5.12
CA PHE A 330 11.73 -9.08 -4.96
C PHE A 330 10.75 -10.13 -5.43
N VAL A 331 9.60 -10.23 -4.75
CA VAL A 331 8.41 -10.90 -5.26
C VAL A 331 7.49 -9.86 -5.89
N LEU A 332 6.99 -10.18 -7.08
CA LEU A 332 6.11 -9.33 -7.87
C LEU A 332 4.78 -10.05 -8.09
N THR A 333 3.68 -9.29 -8.05
CA THR A 333 2.35 -9.77 -8.45
C THR A 333 1.78 -8.89 -9.55
N SER A 334 0.88 -9.43 -10.37
CA SER A 334 0.26 -8.66 -11.45
C SER A 334 -1.25 -8.86 -11.54
N GLY A 335 -1.94 -7.86 -12.07
CA GLY A 335 -3.38 -7.96 -12.39
C GLY A 335 -3.72 -9.00 -13.45
N THR A 336 -2.71 -9.71 -14.02
CA THR A 336 -2.90 -10.88 -14.90
C THR A 336 -2.72 -12.21 -14.16
N GLY A 337 -2.69 -12.19 -12.83
CA GLY A 337 -2.54 -13.38 -11.98
C GLY A 337 -1.12 -13.92 -11.85
N LYS A 338 -0.13 -13.28 -12.48
CA LYS A 338 1.27 -13.72 -12.39
C LYS A 338 1.89 -13.40 -11.03
N GLN A 339 2.75 -14.30 -10.60
CA GLN A 339 3.63 -14.17 -9.45
C GLN A 339 5.05 -14.48 -9.91
N LEU A 340 5.98 -13.56 -9.67
CA LEU A 340 7.35 -13.62 -10.17
C LEU A 340 8.35 -13.38 -9.03
N ILE A 341 9.56 -13.91 -9.16
CA ILE A 341 10.75 -13.48 -8.42
C ILE A 341 11.66 -12.73 -9.39
N SER A 342 12.13 -11.57 -8.98
CA SER A 342 13.09 -10.75 -9.71
C SER A 342 14.34 -10.47 -8.89
N SER A 343 15.50 -10.60 -9.51
CA SER A 343 16.81 -10.24 -8.99
C SER A 343 17.52 -9.30 -9.98
N PRO A 344 17.24 -7.99 -9.93
CA PRO A 344 17.67 -7.04 -10.96
C PRO A 344 19.19 -6.93 -11.13
N ARG A 345 19.97 -7.13 -10.07
CA ARG A 345 21.44 -7.07 -10.15
C ARG A 345 22.04 -8.23 -10.96
N THR A 346 21.40 -9.38 -10.94
CA THR A 346 21.81 -10.55 -11.75
C THR A 346 21.02 -10.65 -13.06
N ARG A 347 20.06 -9.75 -13.27
CA ARG A 347 19.13 -9.73 -14.41
C ARG A 347 18.34 -11.05 -14.53
N GLN A 348 17.98 -11.62 -13.39
CA GLN A 348 17.21 -12.86 -13.34
C GLN A 348 15.77 -12.54 -12.96
N ILE A 349 14.83 -13.04 -13.75
CA ILE A 349 13.41 -13.05 -13.45
C ILE A 349 12.85 -14.43 -13.74
N SER A 350 12.07 -14.96 -12.83
CA SER A 350 11.40 -16.25 -12.99
C SER A 350 9.96 -16.19 -12.54
N GLN A 351 9.08 -16.92 -13.22
CA GLN A 351 7.70 -17.06 -12.83
C GLN A 351 7.58 -18.14 -11.75
N ILE A 352 7.00 -17.77 -10.60
CA ILE A 352 6.67 -18.69 -9.52
C ILE A 352 5.39 -19.45 -9.88
N ASN A 353 4.34 -18.67 -10.24
CA ASN A 353 3.02 -19.21 -10.55
C ASN A 353 2.22 -18.23 -11.40
N GLN A 354 1.07 -18.69 -11.91
CA GLN A 354 0.05 -17.87 -12.51
C GLN A 354 -1.33 -18.44 -12.16
N LEU A 355 -2.15 -17.65 -11.51
CA LEU A 355 -3.52 -17.99 -11.15
C LEU A 355 -4.45 -17.36 -12.19
N ALA A 356 -5.06 -18.21 -13.03
CA ALA A 356 -6.01 -17.74 -14.03
C ALA A 356 -7.21 -17.07 -13.34
N ASP A 357 -7.78 -16.07 -13.98
CA ASP A 357 -8.97 -15.31 -13.53
C ASP A 357 -8.81 -14.56 -12.21
N LEU A 358 -7.56 -14.42 -11.71
CA LEU A 358 -7.24 -13.67 -10.52
C LEU A 358 -6.48 -12.41 -10.89
N HIS A 359 -6.92 -11.26 -10.37
CA HIS A 359 -6.33 -9.95 -10.60
C HIS A 359 -5.80 -9.39 -9.28
N TRP A 360 -4.47 -9.50 -9.05
CA TRP A 360 -3.83 -8.97 -7.86
C TRP A 360 -3.96 -7.44 -7.79
N ASP A 361 -4.15 -6.90 -6.58
CA ASP A 361 -4.15 -5.45 -6.34
C ASP A 361 -2.74 -4.88 -6.22
N ASN A 362 -2.63 -3.56 -6.05
CA ASN A 362 -1.36 -2.84 -6.14
C ASN A 362 -0.32 -3.23 -5.08
N HIS A 363 -0.74 -3.76 -3.94
CA HIS A 363 0.16 -3.95 -2.81
C HIS A 363 0.26 -5.41 -2.37
N LEU A 364 1.46 -5.77 -1.94
CA LEU A 364 1.84 -7.07 -1.43
C LEU A 364 2.58 -6.87 -0.11
N ARG A 365 2.34 -7.72 0.87
CA ARG A 365 3.11 -7.76 2.12
C ARG A 365 3.61 -9.15 2.38
N ARG A 366 4.81 -9.24 2.95
CA ARG A 366 5.41 -10.48 3.41
C ARG A 366 5.10 -10.67 4.89
N ILE A 367 4.81 -11.91 5.27
CA ILE A 367 4.55 -12.32 6.65
C ILE A 367 5.69 -13.22 7.08
N ASN A 368 6.36 -12.86 8.18
CA ASN A 368 7.36 -13.72 8.80
C ASN A 368 6.66 -14.60 9.83
N LEU A 369 6.62 -15.91 9.59
CA LEU A 369 6.02 -16.88 10.53
C LEU A 369 6.89 -17.19 11.74
N ASN A 370 8.16 -16.76 11.71
CA ASN A 370 9.17 -17.01 12.75
C ASN A 370 9.48 -15.76 13.59
N ALA A 371 8.61 -14.73 13.54
CA ALA A 371 8.76 -13.50 14.33
C ALA A 371 8.04 -13.62 15.68
#